data_d13997f18467c5bad302466119dd18bc
#
_entry.id   d13997f18467c5bad302466119dd18bc
#
_cell.length_a   1.000
_cell.length_b   1.000
_cell.length_c   1.000
_cell.angle_alpha   90.00
_cell.angle_beta   90.00
_cell.angle_gamma   90.00
#
_symmetry.space_group_name_H-M   'P 1'
#
loop_
_entity.id
_entity.type
_entity.pdbx_description
1 polymer ?
#
loop_
_entity_poly.entity_id
_entity_poly.type
_entity_poly.pdbx_seq_one_letter_code
_entity_poly.pdbx_strand_id
1 'polypeptide(L)'
;NNSDKTAQPLFMHLPDYLTAEISPSRIAPRHAGVATLTLDSRKLRDFGLTQTNIYLGFAPGEKVSEATLIPVSTVLLPDFRHTAEQHNSLAPQIKLSADSLTLGSFNGRSRLKGEIELSNIGNAPLEVRNLQMFTSGLEISLSKTTIEPHTQAKLKITAIADQLKTAKRTPRILMITNDPRKPKIVIKINVN
;
A
#
# COMPACT_ATOMS: atom_id res chain seq x y z
N ASN A 1 -4.61 -1.56 30.80
CA ASN A 1 -5.89 -1.31 31.42
C ASN A 1 -5.76 -0.24 32.51
N ASN A 2 -6.13 0.99 32.18
CA ASN A 2 -6.05 2.12 33.13
C ASN A 2 -7.32 2.28 34.00
N SER A 3 -8.30 1.39 33.85
CA SER A 3 -9.53 1.42 34.66
C SER A 3 -9.37 0.67 35.98
N ASP A 4 -10.36 0.81 36.85
CA ASP A 4 -10.42 0.10 38.13
C ASP A 4 -11.18 -1.25 38.04
N LYS A 5 -11.57 -1.65 36.83
CA LYS A 5 -12.27 -2.93 36.53
C LYS A 5 -11.42 -3.80 35.62
N THR A 6 -11.61 -5.12 35.75
CA THR A 6 -11.01 -6.07 34.80
C THR A 6 -11.58 -5.83 33.41
N ALA A 7 -10.70 -5.67 32.43
CA ALA A 7 -11.06 -5.53 31.03
C ALA A 7 -10.95 -6.86 30.27
N GLN A 8 -11.86 -7.10 29.32
CA GLN A 8 -11.84 -8.24 28.40
C GLN A 8 -11.86 -7.69 26.98
N PRO A 9 -10.72 -7.20 26.46
CA PRO A 9 -10.67 -6.66 25.12
C PRO A 9 -10.88 -7.76 24.07
N LEU A 10 -11.52 -7.38 22.96
CA LEU A 10 -11.72 -8.23 21.80
C LEU A 10 -11.56 -7.41 20.51
N PHE A 11 -11.17 -8.07 19.45
CA PHE A 11 -11.14 -7.43 18.13
C PHE A 11 -12.42 -7.69 17.36
N MET A 12 -12.91 -6.67 16.69
CA MET A 12 -14.10 -6.72 15.83
C MET A 12 -13.73 -6.39 14.39
N HIS A 13 -14.53 -6.88 13.44
CA HIS A 13 -14.38 -6.69 11.99
C HIS A 13 -13.05 -7.22 11.44
N LEU A 14 -12.56 -8.33 12.00
CA LEU A 14 -11.41 -9.03 11.44
C LEU A 14 -11.78 -9.62 10.08
N PRO A 15 -11.04 -9.30 9.01
CA PRO A 15 -11.19 -10.01 7.75
C PRO A 15 -10.66 -11.45 7.87
N ASP A 16 -11.01 -12.32 6.93
CA ASP A 16 -10.67 -13.75 6.93
C ASP A 16 -9.16 -14.04 6.88
N TYR A 17 -8.36 -13.09 6.40
CA TYR A 17 -6.90 -13.19 6.36
C TYR A 17 -6.20 -12.71 7.64
N LEU A 18 -6.94 -12.23 8.65
CA LEU A 18 -6.39 -11.79 9.94
C LEU A 18 -6.99 -12.61 11.08
N THR A 19 -6.12 -13.06 11.98
CA THR A 19 -6.52 -13.59 13.30
C THR A 19 -5.90 -12.73 14.39
N ALA A 20 -6.56 -12.67 15.55
CA ALA A 20 -6.10 -11.88 16.68
C ALA A 20 -6.20 -12.70 17.98
N GLU A 21 -5.14 -12.61 18.77
CA GLU A 21 -5.08 -13.19 20.12
C GLU A 21 -4.69 -12.11 21.13
N ILE A 22 -5.29 -12.15 22.31
CA ILE A 22 -4.99 -11.22 23.40
C ILE A 22 -4.58 -12.01 24.63
N SER A 23 -3.40 -11.71 25.16
CA SER A 23 -2.84 -12.38 26.35
C SER A 23 -2.42 -11.36 27.42
N PRO A 24 -2.93 -11.48 28.67
CA PRO A 24 -4.01 -12.37 29.06
C PRO A 24 -5.37 -11.90 28.50
N SER A 25 -6.32 -12.82 28.30
CA SER A 25 -7.66 -12.49 27.80
C SER A 25 -8.48 -11.62 28.78
N ARG A 26 -8.12 -11.64 30.04
CA ARG A 26 -8.66 -10.81 31.12
C ARG A 26 -7.54 -9.98 31.72
N ILE A 27 -7.57 -8.68 31.53
CA ILE A 27 -6.54 -7.75 31.98
C ILE A 27 -7.01 -7.08 33.28
N ALA A 28 -6.34 -7.38 34.38
CA ALA A 28 -6.66 -6.79 35.68
C ALA A 28 -6.48 -5.26 35.69
N PRO A 29 -7.08 -4.54 36.64
CA PRO A 29 -6.85 -3.11 36.82
C PRO A 29 -5.37 -2.79 36.91
N ARG A 30 -4.95 -1.71 36.21
CA ARG A 30 -3.56 -1.23 36.19
C ARG A 30 -2.53 -2.21 35.61
N HIS A 31 -2.98 -3.28 34.91
CA HIS A 31 -2.11 -4.23 34.22
C HIS A 31 -2.16 -4.04 32.71
N ALA A 32 -1.18 -4.61 32.02
CA ALA A 32 -1.09 -4.60 30.58
C ALA A 32 -1.37 -6.00 29.99
N GLY A 33 -1.79 -6.04 28.74
CA GLY A 33 -1.88 -7.24 27.92
C GLY A 33 -1.22 -6.98 26.57
N VAL A 34 -0.95 -8.06 25.84
CA VAL A 34 -0.39 -8.03 24.49
C VAL A 34 -1.42 -8.56 23.51
N ALA A 35 -1.67 -7.82 22.47
CA ALA A 35 -2.46 -8.27 21.32
C ALA A 35 -1.53 -8.69 20.17
N THR A 36 -1.70 -9.92 19.69
CA THR A 36 -0.97 -10.47 18.55
C THR A 36 -1.90 -10.58 17.37
N LEU A 37 -1.57 -9.91 16.26
CA LEU A 37 -2.28 -10.02 14.99
C LEU A 37 -1.46 -10.92 14.06
N THR A 38 -2.07 -11.96 13.52
CA THR A 38 -1.45 -12.87 12.55
C THR A 38 -2.14 -12.73 11.22
N LEU A 39 -1.33 -12.49 10.16
CA LEU A 39 -1.81 -12.36 8.79
C LEU A 39 -1.46 -13.63 8.00
N ASP A 40 -2.47 -14.25 7.37
CA ASP A 40 -2.28 -15.32 6.39
C ASP A 40 -2.23 -14.72 4.97
N SER A 41 -1.02 -14.56 4.44
CA SER A 41 -0.80 -13.96 3.11
C SER A 41 -1.41 -14.78 1.96
N ARG A 42 -1.66 -16.08 2.15
CA ARG A 42 -2.28 -16.96 1.13
C ARG A 42 -3.75 -16.62 0.88
N LYS A 43 -4.39 -15.92 1.82
CA LYS A 43 -5.77 -15.44 1.71
C LYS A 43 -5.88 -14.06 1.07
N LEU A 44 -4.76 -13.37 0.85
CA LEU A 44 -4.72 -12.14 0.05
C LEU A 44 -4.80 -12.49 -1.43
N ARG A 45 -5.72 -11.87 -2.16
CA ARG A 45 -6.02 -12.24 -3.57
C ARG A 45 -5.13 -11.53 -4.57
N ASP A 46 -4.79 -10.27 -4.29
CA ASP A 46 -4.12 -9.39 -5.24
C ASP A 46 -2.77 -8.91 -4.71
N PHE A 47 -1.80 -8.79 -5.61
CA PHE A 47 -0.55 -8.09 -5.30
C PHE A 47 -0.83 -6.61 -5.04
N GLY A 48 -0.04 -6.01 -4.17
CA GLY A 48 -0.13 -4.60 -3.83
C GLY A 48 -0.68 -4.34 -2.44
N LEU A 49 -1.22 -3.13 -2.24
CA LEU A 49 -1.68 -2.64 -0.95
C LEU A 49 -3.09 -3.14 -0.65
N THR A 50 -3.23 -3.83 0.47
CA THR A 50 -4.52 -4.15 1.10
C THR A 50 -4.63 -3.35 2.39
N GLN A 51 -5.74 -2.64 2.58
CA GLN A 51 -6.03 -1.86 3.78
C GLN A 51 -7.36 -2.31 4.38
N THR A 52 -7.40 -2.44 5.70
CA THR A 52 -8.61 -2.72 6.44
C THR A 52 -8.60 -1.98 7.77
N ASN A 53 -9.77 -1.76 8.32
CA ASN A 53 -9.96 -1.22 9.65
C ASN A 53 -10.51 -2.32 10.55
N ILE A 54 -9.82 -2.60 11.64
CA ILE A 54 -10.29 -3.44 12.72
C ILE A 54 -10.57 -2.56 13.94
N TYR A 55 -11.33 -3.05 14.88
CA TYR A 55 -11.73 -2.25 16.04
C TYR A 55 -11.48 -3.04 17.32
N LEU A 56 -11.05 -2.33 18.36
CA LEU A 56 -10.93 -2.85 19.71
C LEU A 56 -12.23 -2.56 20.46
N GLY A 57 -12.86 -3.59 21.01
CA GLY A 57 -14.05 -3.46 21.86
C GLY A 57 -13.90 -4.22 23.16
N PHE A 58 -14.88 -4.08 24.05
CA PHE A 58 -14.91 -4.74 25.35
C PHE A 58 -16.17 -5.58 25.56
N ALA A 59 -17.11 -5.54 24.60
CA ALA A 59 -18.28 -6.39 24.55
C ALA A 59 -18.59 -6.81 23.11
N PRO A 60 -19.06 -8.04 22.86
CA PRO A 60 -19.54 -8.45 21.55
C PRO A 60 -20.67 -7.56 21.05
N GLY A 61 -20.58 -7.07 19.80
CA GLY A 61 -21.60 -6.20 19.20
C GLY A 61 -21.56 -4.74 19.68
N GLU A 62 -20.51 -4.33 20.37
CA GLU A 62 -20.30 -2.93 20.76
C GLU A 62 -20.21 -2.04 19.50
N LYS A 63 -20.76 -0.82 19.59
CA LYS A 63 -20.66 0.15 18.49
C LYS A 63 -19.20 0.55 18.26
N VAL A 64 -18.73 0.35 17.05
CA VAL A 64 -17.39 0.79 16.62
C VAL A 64 -17.35 2.32 16.49
N SER A 65 -16.19 2.90 16.79
CA SER A 65 -15.94 4.33 16.68
C SER A 65 -14.52 4.61 16.17
N GLU A 66 -14.24 5.83 15.79
CA GLU A 66 -12.88 6.24 15.42
C GLU A 66 -11.88 6.11 16.58
N ALA A 67 -12.34 6.23 17.82
CA ALA A 67 -11.50 6.09 19.01
C ALA A 67 -11.00 4.65 19.24
N THR A 68 -11.72 3.65 18.71
CA THR A 68 -11.39 2.23 18.83
C THR A 68 -10.84 1.63 17.53
N LEU A 69 -10.70 2.45 16.48
CA LEU A 69 -10.23 2.05 15.16
C LEU A 69 -8.73 1.79 15.15
N ILE A 70 -8.34 0.65 14.60
CA ILE A 70 -6.96 0.27 14.34
C ILE A 70 -6.81 0.01 12.84
N PRO A 71 -6.14 0.91 12.10
CA PRO A 71 -5.90 0.70 10.67
C PRO A 71 -4.80 -0.34 10.47
N VAL A 72 -5.09 -1.35 9.67
CA VAL A 72 -4.12 -2.38 9.27
C VAL A 72 -3.85 -2.25 7.78
N SER A 73 -2.58 -2.23 7.39
CA SER A 73 -2.18 -2.20 5.98
C SER A 73 -1.06 -3.20 5.73
N THR A 74 -1.16 -3.91 4.61
CA THR A 74 -0.15 -4.86 4.16
C THR A 74 0.09 -4.69 2.67
N VAL A 75 1.28 -5.09 2.20
CA VAL A 75 1.62 -5.11 0.78
C VAL A 75 2.02 -6.51 0.41
N LEU A 76 1.22 -7.17 -0.45
CA LEU A 76 1.55 -8.47 -1.02
C LEU A 76 2.47 -8.28 -2.23
N LEU A 77 3.62 -8.94 -2.20
CA LEU A 77 4.61 -8.92 -3.28
C LEU A 77 4.65 -10.27 -4.00
N PRO A 78 5.08 -10.31 -5.27
CA PRO A 78 5.41 -11.56 -5.94
C PRO A 78 6.50 -12.32 -5.19
N ASP A 79 6.41 -13.65 -5.19
CA ASP A 79 7.45 -14.51 -4.60
C ASP A 79 8.42 -14.95 -5.71
N PHE A 80 9.66 -14.53 -5.57
CA PHE A 80 10.74 -14.85 -6.51
C PHE A 80 11.69 -15.95 -6.00
N ARG A 81 11.46 -16.50 -4.80
CA ARG A 81 12.40 -17.46 -4.17
C ARG A 81 12.64 -18.72 -5.00
N HIS A 82 11.69 -19.08 -5.84
CA HIS A 82 11.73 -20.29 -6.66
C HIS A 82 11.85 -20.02 -8.15
N THR A 83 12.00 -18.77 -8.56
CA THR A 83 12.18 -18.41 -9.97
C THR A 83 13.67 -18.36 -10.30
N ALA A 84 14.06 -19.07 -11.36
CA ALA A 84 15.42 -19.00 -11.92
C ALA A 84 15.84 -17.58 -12.33
N GLU A 85 14.88 -16.65 -12.32
CA GLU A 85 15.05 -15.25 -12.67
C GLU A 85 15.88 -14.44 -11.67
N GLN A 86 16.03 -14.89 -10.41
CA GLN A 86 16.86 -14.18 -9.42
C GLN A 86 18.34 -14.10 -9.80
N HIS A 87 18.84 -15.05 -10.56
CA HIS A 87 20.25 -15.18 -10.92
C HIS A 87 20.51 -15.05 -12.43
N ASN A 88 19.49 -14.72 -13.22
CA ASN A 88 19.57 -14.80 -14.66
C ASN A 88 19.79 -13.41 -15.28
N SER A 89 20.77 -13.33 -16.20
CA SER A 89 20.98 -12.20 -17.11
C SER A 89 19.74 -11.89 -17.97
N LEU A 90 18.72 -12.75 -17.97
CA LEU A 90 17.46 -12.62 -18.70
C LEU A 90 16.34 -11.97 -17.89
N ALA A 91 16.55 -11.59 -16.61
CA ALA A 91 15.49 -10.98 -15.81
C ALA A 91 15.05 -9.61 -16.34
N PRO A 92 13.77 -9.23 -16.13
CA PRO A 92 13.33 -7.86 -16.36
C PRO A 92 14.03 -6.91 -15.36
N GLN A 93 14.30 -5.69 -15.78
CA GLN A 93 14.90 -4.67 -14.91
C GLN A 93 14.28 -3.31 -15.18
N ILE A 94 13.58 -2.77 -14.17
CA ILE A 94 12.95 -1.46 -14.27
C ILE A 94 13.93 -0.33 -13.93
N LYS A 95 13.91 0.70 -14.77
CA LYS A 95 14.52 2.00 -14.51
C LYS A 95 13.46 3.08 -14.69
N LEU A 96 13.33 3.97 -13.71
CA LEU A 96 12.47 5.15 -13.78
C LEU A 96 13.30 6.38 -14.14
N SER A 97 12.71 7.32 -14.87
CA SER A 97 13.33 8.64 -15.12
C SER A 97 13.45 9.46 -13.83
N ALA A 98 12.55 9.25 -12.88
CA ALA A 98 12.57 9.85 -11.55
C ALA A 98 11.81 8.97 -10.54
N ASP A 99 12.20 8.99 -9.27
CA ASP A 99 11.53 8.33 -8.13
C ASP A 99 10.51 9.24 -7.45
N SER A 100 10.46 10.49 -7.85
CA SER A 100 9.50 11.50 -7.40
C SER A 100 9.16 12.46 -8.53
N LEU A 101 7.95 13.04 -8.48
CA LEU A 101 7.49 14.01 -9.47
C LEU A 101 7.02 15.28 -8.76
N THR A 102 7.60 16.43 -9.12
CA THR A 102 7.16 17.73 -8.64
C THR A 102 6.33 18.39 -9.71
N LEU A 103 5.05 18.66 -9.41
CA LEU A 103 4.08 19.27 -10.33
C LEU A 103 3.97 20.79 -10.18
N GLY A 104 4.61 21.36 -9.15
CA GLY A 104 4.52 22.78 -8.83
C GLY A 104 3.20 23.15 -8.14
N SER A 105 2.81 24.44 -8.26
CA SER A 105 1.62 25.01 -7.61
C SER A 105 0.44 25.07 -8.58
N PHE A 106 -0.77 24.87 -8.06
CA PHE A 106 -1.98 24.93 -8.87
C PHE A 106 -2.26 26.32 -9.48
N ASN A 107 -1.94 27.40 -8.75
CA ASN A 107 -2.12 28.80 -9.22
C ASN A 107 -3.49 29.03 -9.89
N GLY A 108 -4.56 28.59 -9.24
CA GLY A 108 -5.93 28.67 -9.75
C GLY A 108 -6.35 27.59 -10.75
N ARG A 109 -5.45 26.71 -11.17
CA ARG A 109 -5.79 25.56 -12.02
C ARG A 109 -6.44 24.46 -11.18
N SER A 110 -7.40 23.74 -11.75
CA SER A 110 -8.03 22.59 -11.09
C SER A 110 -7.19 21.31 -11.18
N ARG A 111 -6.27 21.24 -12.15
CA ARG A 111 -5.47 20.05 -12.47
C ARG A 111 -4.04 20.39 -12.83
N LEU A 112 -3.09 19.58 -12.33
CA LEU A 112 -1.69 19.58 -12.76
C LEU A 112 -1.36 18.23 -13.37
N LYS A 113 -0.56 18.22 -14.43
CA LYS A 113 -0.19 17.01 -15.15
C LYS A 113 1.32 16.87 -15.19
N GLY A 114 1.78 15.63 -15.12
CA GLY A 114 3.17 15.27 -15.33
C GLY A 114 3.30 13.82 -15.77
N GLU A 115 4.50 13.43 -16.14
CA GLU A 115 4.77 12.06 -16.57
C GLU A 115 6.11 11.57 -16.02
N ILE A 116 6.22 10.26 -15.82
CA ILE A 116 7.45 9.53 -15.51
C ILE A 116 7.62 8.47 -16.56
N GLU A 117 8.82 8.35 -17.11
CA GLU A 117 9.18 7.30 -18.03
C GLU A 117 9.65 6.06 -17.27
N LEU A 118 9.13 4.90 -17.67
CA LEU A 118 9.51 3.59 -17.20
C LEU A 118 10.24 2.86 -18.32
N SER A 119 11.51 2.52 -18.12
CA SER A 119 12.31 1.79 -19.09
C SER A 119 12.56 0.38 -18.59
N ASN A 120 12.39 -0.61 -19.45
CA ASN A 120 12.88 -1.96 -19.18
C ASN A 120 14.30 -2.06 -19.74
N ILE A 121 15.30 -2.05 -18.87
CA ILE A 121 16.72 -2.21 -19.23
C ILE A 121 17.20 -3.66 -19.10
N GLY A 122 16.29 -4.59 -18.77
CA GLY A 122 16.53 -6.02 -18.70
C GLY A 122 16.25 -6.74 -20.02
N ASN A 123 16.44 -8.05 -20.02
CA ASN A 123 16.35 -8.90 -21.21
C ASN A 123 15.08 -9.77 -21.26
N ALA A 124 14.17 -9.63 -20.27
CA ALA A 124 12.85 -10.25 -20.26
C ALA A 124 11.75 -9.20 -20.19
N PRO A 125 10.51 -9.51 -20.59
CA PRO A 125 9.38 -8.58 -20.48
C PRO A 125 9.15 -8.14 -19.02
N LEU A 126 9.04 -6.83 -18.81
CA LEU A 126 8.74 -6.23 -17.52
C LEU A 126 7.22 -6.03 -17.41
N GLU A 127 6.62 -6.64 -16.40
CA GLU A 127 5.19 -6.52 -16.12
C GLU A 127 4.95 -5.58 -14.94
N VAL A 128 4.07 -4.61 -15.13
CA VAL A 128 3.47 -3.84 -14.04
C VAL A 128 2.19 -4.55 -13.61
N ARG A 129 2.30 -5.34 -12.52
CA ARG A 129 1.21 -6.21 -12.02
C ARG A 129 0.16 -5.46 -11.23
N ASN A 130 0.55 -4.37 -10.60
CA ASN A 130 -0.37 -3.51 -9.86
C ASN A 130 0.12 -2.07 -9.86
N LEU A 131 -0.84 -1.12 -9.92
CA LEU A 131 -0.60 0.30 -9.87
C LEU A 131 -1.70 0.95 -9.04
N GLN A 132 -1.37 1.41 -7.84
CA GLN A 132 -2.31 1.92 -6.85
C GLN A 132 -1.90 3.28 -6.31
N MET A 133 -2.88 4.08 -5.89
CA MET A 133 -2.66 5.32 -5.18
C MET A 133 -2.89 5.12 -3.69
N PHE A 134 -2.02 5.69 -2.85
CA PHE A 134 -2.21 5.67 -1.39
C PHE A 134 -3.23 6.70 -0.88
N THR A 135 -3.53 7.71 -1.70
CA THR A 135 -4.43 8.82 -1.34
C THR A 135 -5.31 9.18 -2.54
N SER A 136 -6.49 9.71 -2.28
CA SER A 136 -7.30 10.36 -3.30
C SER A 136 -6.60 11.60 -3.87
N GLY A 137 -7.08 12.08 -5.00
CA GLY A 137 -6.61 13.33 -5.62
C GLY A 137 -5.53 13.16 -6.69
N LEU A 138 -5.22 11.92 -7.05
CA LEU A 138 -4.44 11.60 -8.25
C LEU A 138 -5.29 10.80 -9.23
N GLU A 139 -5.07 11.02 -10.51
CA GLU A 139 -5.47 10.12 -11.61
C GLU A 139 -4.18 9.62 -12.25
N ILE A 140 -4.08 8.33 -12.50
CA ILE A 140 -2.89 7.70 -13.07
C ILE A 140 -3.27 6.86 -14.29
N SER A 141 -2.42 6.88 -15.29
CA SER A 141 -2.57 6.08 -16.51
C SER A 141 -1.21 5.62 -17.00
N LEU A 142 -1.08 4.32 -17.24
CA LEU A 142 0.12 3.71 -17.80
C LEU A 142 -0.12 3.34 -19.27
N SER A 143 0.81 3.71 -20.14
CA SER A 143 0.65 3.48 -21.58
C SER A 143 0.71 2.00 -21.98
N LYS A 144 1.44 1.18 -21.20
CA LYS A 144 1.59 -0.26 -21.38
C LYS A 144 1.83 -0.91 -20.02
N THR A 145 1.16 -2.02 -19.74
CA THR A 145 1.39 -2.84 -18.53
C THR A 145 2.53 -3.84 -18.71
N THR A 146 2.81 -4.24 -19.94
CA THR A 146 3.97 -5.06 -20.31
C THR A 146 4.92 -4.22 -21.15
N ILE A 147 6.17 -4.11 -20.71
CA ILE A 147 7.23 -3.33 -21.33
C ILE A 147 8.28 -4.30 -21.83
N GLU A 148 8.37 -4.46 -23.15
CA GLU A 148 9.33 -5.35 -23.79
C GLU A 148 10.78 -4.94 -23.46
N PRO A 149 11.75 -5.88 -23.57
CA PRO A 149 13.16 -5.58 -23.37
C PRO A 149 13.61 -4.36 -24.16
N HIS A 150 14.37 -3.47 -23.49
CA HIS A 150 14.94 -2.24 -24.08
C HIS A 150 13.91 -1.26 -24.65
N THR A 151 12.64 -1.35 -24.23
CA THR A 151 11.59 -0.38 -24.58
C THR A 151 11.10 0.40 -23.36
N GLN A 152 10.19 1.34 -23.60
CA GLN A 152 9.72 2.29 -22.59
C GLN A 152 8.19 2.35 -22.56
N ALA A 153 7.67 2.73 -21.39
CA ALA A 153 6.29 3.12 -21.17
C ALA A 153 6.21 4.45 -20.43
N LYS A 154 5.08 5.15 -20.52
CA LYS A 154 4.84 6.42 -19.85
C LYS A 154 3.78 6.27 -18.79
N LEU A 155 4.12 6.65 -17.58
CA LEU A 155 3.19 6.81 -16.48
C LEU A 155 2.74 8.27 -16.44
N LYS A 156 1.51 8.53 -16.85
CA LYS A 156 0.88 9.85 -16.77
C LYS A 156 0.20 10.02 -15.43
N ILE A 157 0.39 11.17 -14.81
CA ILE A 157 -0.10 11.50 -13.48
C ILE A 157 -0.81 12.84 -13.57
N THR A 158 -2.05 12.88 -13.07
CA THR A 158 -2.82 14.13 -12.96
C THR A 158 -3.17 14.34 -11.49
N ALA A 159 -2.78 15.46 -10.92
CA ALA A 159 -3.16 15.90 -9.58
C ALA A 159 -4.42 16.77 -9.66
N ILE A 160 -5.40 16.57 -8.76
CA ILE A 160 -6.70 17.24 -8.71
C ILE A 160 -6.74 18.11 -7.46
N ALA A 161 -6.84 19.44 -7.64
CA ALA A 161 -6.73 20.43 -6.57
C ALA A 161 -7.70 20.19 -5.41
N ASP A 162 -8.99 20.05 -5.69
CA ASP A 162 -10.03 19.96 -4.66
C ASP A 162 -9.93 18.68 -3.83
N GLN A 163 -9.47 17.60 -4.43
CA GLN A 163 -9.28 16.33 -3.74
C GLN A 163 -8.00 16.33 -2.89
N LEU A 164 -6.96 17.02 -3.34
CA LEU A 164 -5.69 17.10 -2.60
C LEU A 164 -5.73 18.07 -1.42
N LYS A 165 -6.62 19.07 -1.41
CA LYS A 165 -6.82 19.96 -0.25
C LYS A 165 -7.19 19.22 1.03
N THR A 166 -7.86 18.08 0.91
CA THR A 166 -8.26 17.23 2.06
C THR A 166 -7.27 16.13 2.39
N ALA A 167 -6.23 15.95 1.57
CA ALA A 167 -5.24 14.91 1.77
C ALA A 167 -4.31 15.24 2.95
N LYS A 168 -4.36 14.41 3.99
CA LYS A 168 -3.52 14.57 5.20
C LYS A 168 -2.05 14.15 4.99
N ARG A 169 -1.71 13.54 3.85
CA ARG A 169 -0.36 12.99 3.57
C ARG A 169 0.06 13.31 2.15
N THR A 170 1.36 13.41 1.92
CA THR A 170 1.92 13.53 0.57
C THR A 170 1.42 12.39 -0.32
N PRO A 171 0.83 12.70 -1.49
CA PRO A 171 0.35 11.71 -2.43
C PRO A 171 1.47 10.79 -2.91
N ARG A 172 1.17 9.49 -3.00
CA ARG A 172 2.12 8.47 -3.43
C ARG A 172 1.43 7.45 -4.32
N ILE A 173 2.20 6.92 -5.26
CA ILE A 173 1.78 5.83 -6.14
C ILE A 173 2.60 4.60 -5.76
N LEU A 174 1.93 3.47 -5.56
CA LEU A 174 2.54 2.15 -5.40
C LEU A 174 2.49 1.43 -6.74
N MET A 175 3.62 0.91 -7.17
CA MET A 175 3.74 0.05 -8.34
C MET A 175 4.34 -1.30 -7.92
N ILE A 176 3.72 -2.40 -8.35
CA ILE A 176 4.23 -3.76 -8.18
C ILE A 176 4.65 -4.29 -9.54
N THR A 177 5.85 -4.83 -9.62
CA THR A 177 6.44 -5.35 -10.86
C THR A 177 6.92 -6.78 -10.70
N ASN A 178 7.25 -7.43 -11.82
CA ASN A 178 7.95 -8.71 -11.85
C ASN A 178 9.49 -8.56 -11.85
N ASP A 179 10.04 -7.36 -11.68
CA ASP A 179 11.48 -7.18 -11.46
C ASP A 179 11.88 -7.75 -10.09
N PRO A 180 12.68 -8.82 -10.01
CA PRO A 180 13.04 -9.44 -8.74
C PRO A 180 13.90 -8.54 -7.83
N ARG A 181 14.57 -7.53 -8.39
CA ARG A 181 15.39 -6.54 -7.66
C ARG A 181 14.56 -5.36 -7.16
N LYS A 182 13.46 -5.03 -7.87
CA LYS A 182 12.56 -3.90 -7.55
C LYS A 182 11.09 -4.30 -7.66
N PRO A 183 10.62 -5.30 -6.89
CA PRO A 183 9.25 -5.77 -6.96
C PRO A 183 8.23 -4.74 -6.46
N LYS A 184 8.68 -3.78 -5.63
CA LYS A 184 7.88 -2.69 -5.09
C LYS A 184 8.56 -1.35 -5.33
N ILE A 185 7.82 -0.43 -5.94
CA ILE A 185 8.26 0.94 -6.19
C ILE A 185 7.23 1.89 -5.60
N VAL A 186 7.68 2.92 -4.91
CA VAL A 186 6.83 3.99 -4.38
C VAL A 186 7.30 5.32 -4.97
N ILE A 187 6.42 5.96 -5.73
CA ILE A 187 6.67 7.24 -6.37
C ILE A 187 5.99 8.33 -5.53
N LYS A 188 6.75 9.34 -5.10
CA LYS A 188 6.22 10.50 -4.37
C LYS A 188 5.79 11.59 -5.35
N ILE A 189 4.61 12.19 -5.11
CA ILE A 189 4.10 13.30 -5.92
C ILE A 189 4.09 14.55 -5.05
N ASN A 190 4.93 15.52 -5.43
CA ASN A 190 5.04 16.79 -4.72
C ASN A 190 4.19 17.83 -5.45
N VAL A 191 3.26 18.44 -4.73
CA VAL A 191 2.44 19.55 -5.17
C VAL A 191 2.59 20.66 -4.15
N ASN A 192 2.94 21.87 -4.60
CA ASN A 192 3.17 23.06 -3.78
C ASN A 192 1.90 23.91 -3.66
#